data_0694e661710510602de20ecd64eb4863
#
_entry.id   0694e661710510602de20ecd64eb4863
#
_cell.length_a   1.000
_cell.length_b   1.000
_cell.length_c   1.000
_cell.angle_alpha   90.00
_cell.angle_beta   90.00
_cell.angle_gamma   90.00
#
_symmetry.space_group_name_H-M   'P 1'
#
loop_
_entity.id
_entity.type
_entity.pdbx_description
1 polymer ?
#
loop_
_entity_poly.entity_id
_entity_poly.type
_entity_poly.pdbx_seq_one_letter_code
_entity_poly.pdbx_strand_id
1 'polypeptide(L)'
;MIGKGRKVAVDIGTTKVRIGEFEYRGNKIYCSFYSELPIPYYSPQEKEEFLKTEVKNFLIKNKVKTPVISLPGRGLLIRQLNIPKVSPKKLKDILKYEVQQQIPFPLEVVEWKYQMLGEEGANLNILLSAIKRELVNNFLNQTMGFGIDPVFLDTDLFAIYNAFRFSPFYQEDKCKAILEIGETSSNFIIYHQNKILMRSLTVSGGTITSSITETEGLSYEEAEKKKIEEGMNLPACVSSIESLNTEIQNSIDYWRFTQKGPEVSELYICGRSSLLKGLKEFIQEKSRIKTDYFSPLSEIELNSNLQHLKEKDVELAPLTGLALRNLGVSFINIDMLPEEIGRIREFKLNRPYIYLSIIMAGVISITPVLFLTQDRVMLRSILNEIEISLNQYEKYKPQVDKLEKEIKDIKGKAGTISGLINKKGIWLKNLIDIGKCLPSSKIYLTSFLPGAAPEAKQAQQPPQQAGGPPMPPEGPMPPGAPENPQQQQPKPKEVKVESQNVYTARGEVVITDIKTAFDNFKMFVKNLSGLEFVKKVDINYCEVNQERNVIEFALLVSVK
;
A
#
# COMPACT_ATOMS: atom_id res chain seq x y z
N MET A 1 -3.23 12.17 2.00
CA MET A 1 -3.93 13.15 2.87
C MET A 1 -3.93 12.60 4.29
N ILE A 2 -3.09 13.14 5.18
CA ILE A 2 -3.04 12.76 6.59
C ILE A 2 -4.32 13.29 7.23
N GLY A 3 -5.15 12.38 7.77
CA GLY A 3 -6.42 12.76 8.39
C GLY A 3 -6.21 13.74 9.53
N LYS A 4 -6.91 14.87 9.50
CA LYS A 4 -6.94 15.92 10.53
C LYS A 4 -7.60 15.46 11.84
N GLY A 5 -7.26 14.26 12.34
CA GLY A 5 -7.82 13.73 13.59
C GLY A 5 -6.81 13.81 14.73
N ARG A 6 -7.31 13.97 15.94
CA ARG A 6 -6.53 13.83 17.17
C ARG A 6 -5.92 12.43 17.25
N LYS A 7 -4.64 12.35 17.56
CA LYS A 7 -3.86 11.12 17.61
C LYS A 7 -3.37 10.87 19.02
N VAL A 8 -3.60 9.67 19.54
CA VAL A 8 -3.24 9.31 20.90
C VAL A 8 -2.00 8.43 20.91
N ALA A 9 -1.03 8.78 21.75
CA ALA A 9 0.12 7.97 22.10
C ALA A 9 0.00 7.53 23.55
N VAL A 10 0.36 6.29 23.84
CA VAL A 10 0.37 5.73 25.19
C VAL A 10 1.73 5.09 25.45
N ASP A 11 2.45 5.66 26.39
CA ASP A 11 3.70 5.12 26.90
C ASP A 11 3.40 4.33 28.20
N ILE A 12 3.62 3.02 28.14
CA ILE A 12 3.37 2.10 29.27
C ILE A 12 4.69 1.84 29.99
N GLY A 13 5.05 2.77 30.86
CA GLY A 13 6.21 2.61 31.72
C GLY A 13 5.97 1.64 32.88
N THR A 14 7.01 1.40 33.65
CA THR A 14 6.95 0.51 34.82
C THR A 14 6.30 1.19 36.03
N THR A 15 6.54 2.49 36.22
CA THR A 15 6.05 3.28 37.34
C THR A 15 4.91 4.22 36.98
N LYS A 16 4.67 4.45 35.71
CA LYS A 16 3.64 5.37 35.20
C LYS A 16 3.15 4.91 33.83
N VAL A 17 1.87 5.13 33.58
CA VAL A 17 1.32 5.14 32.21
C VAL A 17 1.12 6.59 31.80
N ARG A 18 1.75 7.00 30.69
CA ARG A 18 1.61 8.35 30.13
C ARG A 18 0.74 8.29 28.89
N ILE A 19 -0.21 9.21 28.81
CA ILE A 19 -1.17 9.30 27.70
C ILE A 19 -1.12 10.72 27.17
N GLY A 20 -0.80 10.86 25.89
CA GLY A 20 -0.76 12.14 25.21
C GLY A 20 -1.63 12.16 23.97
N GLU A 21 -2.33 13.28 23.74
CA GLU A 21 -3.09 13.53 22.52
C GLU A 21 -2.43 14.64 21.72
N PHE A 22 -2.12 14.34 20.46
CA PHE A 22 -1.38 15.23 19.57
C PHE A 22 -2.15 15.46 18.29
N GLU A 23 -1.99 16.64 17.72
CA GLU A 23 -2.62 17.02 16.47
C GLU A 23 -1.78 18.03 15.68
N TYR A 24 -2.03 18.13 14.37
CA TYR A 24 -1.49 19.23 13.61
C TYR A 24 -2.35 20.48 13.76
N ARG A 25 -1.68 21.61 14.06
CA ARG A 25 -2.25 22.96 13.96
C ARG A 25 -1.42 23.78 12.98
N GLY A 26 -1.93 23.95 11.78
CA GLY A 26 -1.12 24.53 10.70
C GLY A 26 0.05 23.60 10.34
N ASN A 27 1.28 24.13 10.46
CA ASN A 27 2.51 23.38 10.17
C ASN A 27 3.26 22.92 11.45
N LYS A 28 2.61 23.02 12.62
CA LYS A 28 3.20 22.67 13.91
C LYS A 28 2.44 21.55 14.58
N ILE A 29 3.13 20.77 15.40
CA ILE A 29 2.55 19.73 16.22
C ILE A 29 2.16 20.35 17.57
N TYR A 30 0.95 20.08 17.98
CA TYR A 30 0.34 20.59 19.19
C TYR A 30 -0.07 19.45 20.11
N CYS A 31 0.35 19.50 21.38
CA CYS A 31 -0.12 18.61 22.43
C CYS A 31 -1.37 19.21 23.07
N SER A 32 -2.52 18.60 22.80
CA SER A 32 -3.82 19.08 23.27
C SER A 32 -4.21 18.53 24.65
N PHE A 33 -3.74 17.34 24.97
CA PHE A 33 -4.04 16.65 26.23
C PHE A 33 -2.84 15.81 26.68
N TYR A 34 -2.64 15.76 27.98
CA TYR A 34 -1.69 14.88 28.63
C TYR A 34 -2.25 14.40 29.97
N SER A 35 -1.99 13.17 30.31
CA SER A 35 -2.24 12.60 31.63
C SER A 35 -1.20 11.55 31.98
N GLU A 36 -0.83 11.49 33.24
CA GLU A 36 -0.02 10.40 33.76
C GLU A 36 -0.78 9.68 34.88
N LEU A 37 -0.74 8.36 34.85
CA LEU A 37 -1.30 7.48 35.85
C LEU A 37 -0.14 6.81 36.58
N PRO A 38 0.16 7.18 37.84
CA PRO A 38 1.21 6.53 38.61
C PRO A 38 0.80 5.09 38.93
N ILE A 39 1.70 4.16 38.64
CA ILE A 39 1.53 2.75 38.97
C ILE A 39 2.14 2.57 40.38
N PRO A 40 1.36 2.19 41.37
CA PRO A 40 1.88 1.94 42.72
C PRO A 40 2.89 0.78 42.74
N TYR A 41 3.76 0.76 43.73
CA TYR A 41 4.70 -0.35 43.96
C TYR A 41 3.99 -1.53 44.60
N TYR A 42 3.12 -2.18 43.80
CA TYR A 42 2.38 -3.36 44.23
C TYR A 42 3.09 -4.64 43.80
N SER A 43 2.63 -5.75 44.32
CA SER A 43 2.97 -7.06 43.78
C SER A 43 2.62 -7.13 42.29
N PRO A 44 3.25 -8.01 41.49
CA PRO A 44 2.93 -8.15 40.06
C PRO A 44 1.44 -8.33 39.79
N GLN A 45 0.72 -9.04 40.68
CA GLN A 45 -0.71 -9.29 40.56
C GLN A 45 -1.55 -8.02 40.77
N GLU A 46 -1.25 -7.26 41.85
CA GLU A 46 -1.94 -5.99 42.16
C GLU A 46 -1.66 -4.94 41.07
N LYS A 47 -0.44 -4.91 40.52
CA LYS A 47 -0.09 -4.05 39.41
C LYS A 47 -0.91 -4.39 38.15
N GLU A 48 -1.06 -5.67 37.84
CA GLU A 48 -1.87 -6.11 36.70
C GLU A 48 -3.36 -5.76 36.88
N GLU A 49 -3.90 -5.91 38.09
CA GLU A 49 -5.27 -5.53 38.42
C GLU A 49 -5.48 -4.01 38.33
N PHE A 50 -4.54 -3.22 38.84
CA PHE A 50 -4.56 -1.76 38.72
C PHE A 50 -4.59 -1.34 37.24
N LEU A 51 -3.74 -1.93 36.41
CA LEU A 51 -3.70 -1.65 34.98
C LEU A 51 -5.02 -2.05 34.29
N LYS A 52 -5.60 -3.19 34.67
CA LYS A 52 -6.88 -3.68 34.11
C LYS A 52 -8.09 -2.85 34.53
N THR A 53 -8.03 -2.18 35.69
CA THR A 53 -9.14 -1.40 36.20
C THR A 53 -8.94 0.09 35.94
N GLU A 54 -7.94 0.71 36.55
CA GLU A 54 -7.76 2.16 36.49
C GLU A 54 -7.38 2.67 35.11
N VAL A 55 -6.42 2.02 34.45
CA VAL A 55 -6.01 2.44 33.11
C VAL A 55 -7.16 2.23 32.11
N LYS A 56 -7.84 1.08 32.18
CA LYS A 56 -8.98 0.78 31.32
C LYS A 56 -10.12 1.78 31.51
N ASN A 57 -10.49 2.06 32.76
CA ASN A 57 -11.53 3.05 33.08
C ASN A 57 -11.15 4.45 32.57
N PHE A 58 -9.89 4.83 32.73
CA PHE A 58 -9.37 6.10 32.21
C PHE A 58 -9.48 6.19 30.70
N LEU A 59 -9.07 5.13 29.98
CA LEU A 59 -9.13 5.08 28.51
C LEU A 59 -10.58 5.16 28.00
N ILE A 60 -11.50 4.44 28.64
CA ILE A 60 -12.94 4.46 28.29
C ILE A 60 -13.52 5.87 28.52
N LYS A 61 -13.27 6.45 29.71
CA LYS A 61 -13.75 7.79 30.09
C LYS A 61 -13.28 8.86 29.11
N ASN A 62 -12.03 8.79 28.69
CA ASN A 62 -11.44 9.76 27.76
C ASN A 62 -11.61 9.38 26.28
N LYS A 63 -12.38 8.33 25.98
CA LYS A 63 -12.66 7.85 24.62
C LYS A 63 -11.40 7.61 23.78
N VAL A 64 -10.33 7.13 24.42
CA VAL A 64 -9.09 6.79 23.73
C VAL A 64 -9.34 5.60 22.82
N LYS A 65 -9.16 5.80 21.54
CA LYS A 65 -9.31 4.75 20.51
C LYS A 65 -7.96 4.56 19.82
N THR A 66 -7.61 3.31 19.59
CA THR A 66 -6.49 2.95 18.71
C THR A 66 -5.21 3.77 18.95
N PRO A 67 -4.60 3.70 20.13
CA PRO A 67 -3.34 4.41 20.42
C PRO A 67 -2.15 3.73 19.71
N VAL A 68 -1.05 4.46 19.60
CA VAL A 68 0.28 3.87 19.35
C VAL A 68 0.94 3.62 20.70
N ILE A 69 1.54 2.44 20.84
CA ILE A 69 2.27 2.04 22.05
C ILE A 69 3.67 1.55 21.67
N SER A 70 4.57 1.53 22.63
CA SER A 70 5.90 0.95 22.45
C SER A 70 6.08 -0.35 23.21
N LEU A 71 6.83 -1.24 22.60
CA LEU A 71 7.39 -2.43 23.20
C LEU A 71 8.69 -2.05 23.92
N PRO A 72 8.94 -2.50 25.15
CA PRO A 72 10.22 -2.29 25.82
C PRO A 72 11.40 -2.80 24.97
N GLY A 73 12.50 -2.06 24.98
CA GLY A 73 13.68 -2.41 24.19
C GLY A 73 14.39 -3.70 24.60
N ARG A 74 14.08 -4.23 25.78
CA ARG A 74 14.70 -5.46 26.31
C ARG A 74 14.33 -6.69 25.47
N GLY A 75 15.34 -7.41 25.01
CA GLY A 75 15.16 -8.59 24.15
C GLY A 75 14.96 -8.26 22.67
N LEU A 76 14.97 -7.00 22.31
CA LEU A 76 14.91 -6.53 20.93
C LEU A 76 16.32 -6.55 20.32
N LEU A 77 16.48 -7.21 19.21
CA LEU A 77 17.68 -7.17 18.39
C LEU A 77 17.47 -6.18 17.25
N ILE A 78 18.31 -5.16 17.19
CA ILE A 78 18.35 -4.23 16.06
C ILE A 78 19.69 -4.35 15.36
N ARG A 79 19.68 -4.47 14.05
CA ARG A 79 20.89 -4.55 13.22
C ARG A 79 20.71 -3.72 11.96
N GLN A 80 21.77 -3.06 11.60
CA GLN A 80 21.88 -2.42 10.31
C GLN A 80 22.63 -3.33 9.35
N LEU A 81 22.02 -3.60 8.19
CA LEU A 81 22.55 -4.48 7.16
C LEU A 81 22.84 -3.67 5.91
N ASN A 82 23.95 -4.00 5.25
CA ASN A 82 24.29 -3.43 3.96
C ASN A 82 24.22 -4.54 2.90
N ILE A 83 23.17 -4.54 2.09
CA ILE A 83 22.84 -5.62 1.16
C ILE A 83 22.91 -5.10 -0.28
N PRO A 84 23.50 -5.84 -1.23
CA PRO A 84 23.51 -5.44 -2.64
C PRO A 84 22.10 -5.18 -3.17
N LYS A 85 21.94 -4.19 -4.07
CA LYS A 85 20.69 -3.91 -4.76
C LYS A 85 20.25 -5.11 -5.56
N VAL A 86 19.08 -5.65 -5.21
CA VAL A 86 18.45 -6.80 -5.87
C VAL A 86 16.97 -6.52 -6.09
N SER A 87 16.32 -7.36 -6.91
CA SER A 87 14.87 -7.25 -7.07
C SER A 87 14.13 -7.46 -5.75
N PRO A 88 12.97 -6.83 -5.51
CA PRO A 88 12.22 -6.92 -4.25
C PRO A 88 11.92 -8.36 -3.81
N LYS A 89 11.72 -9.27 -4.76
CA LYS A 89 11.49 -10.69 -4.47
C LYS A 89 12.74 -11.35 -3.88
N LYS A 90 13.90 -11.11 -4.50
CA LYS A 90 15.19 -11.63 -4.01
C LYS A 90 15.62 -10.98 -2.69
N LEU A 91 15.27 -9.70 -2.50
CA LEU A 91 15.57 -8.98 -1.26
C LEU A 91 14.97 -9.69 -0.04
N LYS A 92 13.71 -10.10 -0.13
CA LYS A 92 13.03 -10.81 0.97
C LYS A 92 13.72 -12.13 1.34
N ASP A 93 14.18 -12.87 0.34
CA ASP A 93 14.89 -14.15 0.57
C ASP A 93 16.27 -13.91 1.19
N ILE A 94 17.01 -12.91 0.71
CA ILE A 94 18.32 -12.52 1.28
C ILE A 94 18.14 -12.04 2.73
N LEU A 95 17.16 -11.18 2.99
CA LEU A 95 16.86 -10.70 4.33
C LEU A 95 16.51 -11.85 5.27
N LYS A 96 15.71 -12.81 4.82
CA LYS A 96 15.38 -13.99 5.62
C LYS A 96 16.62 -14.79 5.99
N TYR A 97 17.55 -14.96 5.07
CA TYR A 97 18.82 -15.65 5.31
C TYR A 97 19.71 -14.86 6.29
N GLU A 98 19.86 -13.56 6.09
CA GLU A 98 20.63 -12.68 6.99
C GLU A 98 20.05 -12.65 8.41
N VAL A 99 18.73 -12.56 8.52
CA VAL A 99 18.01 -12.64 9.81
C VAL A 99 18.37 -13.96 10.52
N GLN A 100 18.34 -15.08 9.80
CA GLN A 100 18.62 -16.40 10.37
C GLN A 100 20.06 -16.53 10.87
N GLN A 101 21.02 -15.85 10.23
CA GLN A 101 22.41 -15.83 10.70
C GLN A 101 22.63 -14.92 11.91
N GLN A 102 21.87 -13.83 12.02
CA GLN A 102 22.05 -12.82 13.07
C GLN A 102 21.30 -13.15 14.36
N ILE A 103 20.30 -14.02 14.30
CA ILE A 103 19.42 -14.32 15.43
C ILE A 103 19.70 -15.76 15.91
N PRO A 104 19.98 -15.94 17.23
CA PRO A 104 20.28 -17.27 17.78
C PRO A 104 19.00 -18.11 18.05
N PHE A 105 17.95 -17.90 17.28
CA PHE A 105 16.65 -18.57 17.41
C PHE A 105 16.08 -18.94 16.04
N PRO A 106 15.27 -20.02 15.93
CA PRO A 106 14.52 -20.33 14.72
C PRO A 106 13.61 -19.18 14.30
N LEU A 107 13.49 -18.91 13.00
CA LEU A 107 12.68 -17.81 12.47
C LEU A 107 11.19 -17.91 12.83
N GLU A 108 10.72 -19.13 13.04
CA GLU A 108 9.32 -19.44 13.37
C GLU A 108 8.89 -18.87 14.73
N VAL A 109 9.84 -18.70 15.65
CA VAL A 109 9.60 -18.16 17.00
C VAL A 109 9.98 -16.69 17.13
N VAL A 110 10.36 -16.04 16.02
CA VAL A 110 10.79 -14.64 16.00
C VAL A 110 9.83 -13.81 15.16
N GLU A 111 9.44 -12.66 15.68
CA GLU A 111 8.84 -11.59 14.90
C GLU A 111 9.96 -10.67 14.42
N TRP A 112 10.08 -10.49 13.13
CA TRP A 112 11.09 -9.62 12.53
C TRP A 112 10.51 -8.74 11.44
N LYS A 113 10.99 -7.53 11.41
CA LYS A 113 10.58 -6.49 10.46
C LYS A 113 11.80 -5.72 9.99
N TYR A 114 11.68 -5.05 8.88
CA TYR A 114 12.77 -4.24 8.36
C TYR A 114 12.26 -2.96 7.69
N GLN A 115 13.16 -2.00 7.59
CA GLN A 115 12.94 -0.75 6.85
C GLN A 115 14.20 -0.43 6.04
N MET A 116 14.02 -0.01 4.79
CA MET A 116 15.10 0.60 4.01
C MET A 116 15.35 2.01 4.55
N LEU A 117 16.59 2.30 4.96
CA LEU A 117 17.02 3.63 5.40
C LEU A 117 17.54 4.49 4.25
N GLY A 118 18.05 3.86 3.18
CA GLY A 118 18.60 4.54 2.01
C GLY A 118 19.44 3.62 1.16
N GLU A 119 20.13 4.23 0.21
CA GLU A 119 21.04 3.54 -0.72
C GLU A 119 22.44 4.11 -0.56
N GLU A 120 23.44 3.22 -0.57
CA GLU A 120 24.85 3.60 -0.52
C GLU A 120 25.59 2.91 -1.69
N GLY A 121 25.77 3.64 -2.79
CA GLY A 121 26.34 3.10 -4.02
C GLY A 121 25.50 1.96 -4.61
N ALA A 122 26.08 0.76 -4.70
CA ALA A 122 25.42 -0.44 -5.19
C ALA A 122 24.63 -1.20 -4.11
N ASN A 123 24.62 -0.71 -2.88
CA ASN A 123 24.02 -1.40 -1.74
C ASN A 123 22.78 -0.68 -1.21
N LEU A 124 21.90 -1.45 -0.58
CA LEU A 124 20.76 -1.00 0.21
C LEU A 124 21.14 -1.02 1.68
N ASN A 125 20.89 0.09 2.36
CA ASN A 125 21.04 0.19 3.80
C ASN A 125 19.71 -0.13 4.48
N ILE A 126 19.69 -1.19 5.27
CA ILE A 126 18.46 -1.76 5.85
C ILE A 126 18.58 -1.83 7.35
N LEU A 127 17.60 -1.29 8.06
CA LEU A 127 17.43 -1.48 9.49
C LEU A 127 16.55 -2.71 9.72
N LEU A 128 17.11 -3.74 10.35
CA LEU A 128 16.43 -4.95 10.76
C LEU A 128 16.09 -4.87 12.25
N SER A 129 14.88 -5.24 12.60
CA SER A 129 14.42 -5.40 13.98
C SER A 129 13.86 -6.80 14.18
N ALA A 130 14.22 -7.46 15.27
CA ALA A 130 13.77 -8.80 15.59
C ALA A 130 13.62 -9.02 17.09
N ILE A 131 12.58 -9.75 17.48
CA ILE A 131 12.26 -10.08 18.87
C ILE A 131 11.55 -11.43 18.92
N LYS A 132 11.64 -12.13 20.05
CA LYS A 132 10.86 -13.36 20.26
C LYS A 132 9.36 -13.07 20.16
N ARG A 133 8.64 -13.83 19.34
CA ARG A 133 7.19 -13.70 19.14
C ARG A 133 6.41 -13.83 20.46
N GLU A 134 6.88 -14.71 21.33
CA GLU A 134 6.30 -14.87 22.67
C GLU A 134 6.27 -13.57 23.47
N LEU A 135 7.36 -12.79 23.46
CA LEU A 135 7.43 -11.50 24.17
C LEU A 135 6.43 -10.50 23.60
N VAL A 136 6.31 -10.45 22.27
CA VAL A 136 5.34 -9.58 21.60
C VAL A 136 3.92 -9.98 21.98
N ASN A 137 3.61 -11.28 21.88
CA ASN A 137 2.27 -11.78 22.18
C ASN A 137 1.89 -11.57 23.66
N ASN A 138 2.82 -11.82 24.59
CA ASN A 138 2.59 -11.58 26.01
C ASN A 138 2.31 -10.10 26.27
N PHE A 139 3.10 -9.21 25.69
CA PHE A 139 2.90 -7.76 25.82
C PHE A 139 1.55 -7.32 25.25
N LEU A 140 1.19 -7.80 24.05
CA LEU A 140 -0.09 -7.48 23.42
C LEU A 140 -1.28 -8.04 24.21
N ASN A 141 -1.18 -9.27 24.70
CA ASN A 141 -2.24 -9.86 25.52
C ASN A 141 -2.47 -9.07 26.81
N GLN A 142 -1.39 -8.63 27.45
CA GLN A 142 -1.48 -7.75 28.64
C GLN A 142 -2.13 -6.42 28.27
N THR A 143 -1.65 -5.72 27.25
CA THR A 143 -2.15 -4.39 26.86
C THR A 143 -3.60 -4.44 26.37
N MET A 144 -3.99 -5.48 25.62
CA MET A 144 -5.38 -5.70 25.24
C MET A 144 -6.26 -6.00 26.46
N GLY A 145 -5.74 -6.71 27.47
CA GLY A 145 -6.39 -6.92 28.77
C GLY A 145 -6.71 -5.60 29.48
N PHE A 146 -5.85 -4.59 29.30
CA PHE A 146 -6.07 -3.22 29.83
C PHE A 146 -7.00 -2.37 28.95
N GLY A 147 -7.54 -2.93 27.87
CA GLY A 147 -8.39 -2.21 26.94
C GLY A 147 -7.65 -1.36 25.90
N ILE A 148 -6.35 -1.57 25.77
CA ILE A 148 -5.52 -0.92 24.75
C ILE A 148 -5.46 -1.82 23.50
N ASP A 149 -6.07 -1.38 22.41
CA ASP A 149 -5.96 -2.02 21.08
C ASP A 149 -5.07 -1.13 20.18
N PRO A 150 -3.74 -1.37 20.11
CA PRO A 150 -2.81 -0.45 19.47
C PRO A 150 -2.91 -0.48 17.95
N VAL A 151 -2.87 0.70 17.29
CA VAL A 151 -2.80 0.81 15.81
C VAL A 151 -1.44 0.34 15.30
N PHE A 152 -0.39 0.76 15.99
CA PHE A 152 0.99 0.38 15.73
C PHE A 152 1.64 -0.07 17.03
N LEU A 153 2.52 -1.05 16.92
CA LEU A 153 3.41 -1.47 17.97
C LEU A 153 4.83 -1.00 17.61
N ASP A 154 5.22 0.12 18.19
CA ASP A 154 6.56 0.67 18.06
C ASP A 154 7.52 0.05 19.08
N THR A 155 8.73 0.53 19.18
CA THR A 155 9.67 0.19 20.25
C THR A 155 10.19 1.47 20.90
N ASP A 156 10.57 1.40 22.17
CA ASP A 156 11.12 2.56 22.87
C ASP A 156 12.31 3.14 22.13
N LEU A 157 13.20 2.30 21.60
CA LEU A 157 14.38 2.72 20.84
C LEU A 157 14.01 3.53 19.59
N PHE A 158 13.01 3.09 18.83
CA PHE A 158 12.56 3.82 17.64
C PHE A 158 11.83 5.11 18.01
N ALA A 159 10.99 5.05 19.04
CA ALA A 159 10.28 6.22 19.53
C ALA A 159 11.26 7.32 19.99
N ILE A 160 12.26 6.98 20.81
CA ILE A 160 13.29 7.91 21.29
C ILE A 160 14.06 8.52 20.10
N TYR A 161 14.49 7.68 19.16
CA TYR A 161 15.20 8.17 17.98
C TYR A 161 14.34 9.09 17.10
N ASN A 162 13.08 8.74 16.89
CA ASN A 162 12.14 9.56 16.13
C ASN A 162 11.89 10.92 16.79
N ALA A 163 11.76 10.96 18.13
CA ALA A 163 11.66 12.20 18.89
C ALA A 163 12.91 13.05 18.73
N PHE A 164 14.09 12.43 18.84
CA PHE A 164 15.36 13.13 18.69
C PHE A 164 15.56 13.66 17.26
N ARG A 165 15.25 12.86 16.26
CA ARG A 165 15.39 13.27 14.85
C ARG A 165 14.46 14.43 14.48
N PHE A 166 13.31 14.54 15.13
CA PHE A 166 12.37 15.63 14.93
C PHE A 166 12.80 16.92 15.66
N SER A 167 13.69 16.84 16.62
CA SER A 167 14.15 17.97 17.44
C SER A 167 15.25 18.80 16.76
N PRO A 168 15.49 20.03 17.21
CA PRO A 168 16.59 20.87 16.71
C PRO A 168 17.98 20.35 17.09
N PHE A 169 18.07 19.38 17.99
CA PHE A 169 19.32 18.74 18.41
C PHE A 169 19.86 17.77 17.35
N TYR A 170 19.01 17.29 16.44
CA TYR A 170 19.42 16.42 15.35
C TYR A 170 20.24 17.20 14.29
N GLN A 171 21.38 16.66 13.93
CA GLN A 171 22.25 17.17 12.85
C GLN A 171 22.77 15.95 12.08
N GLU A 172 22.46 15.87 10.79
CA GLU A 172 22.76 14.70 9.96
C GLU A 172 24.26 14.48 9.77
N ASP A 173 25.02 15.56 9.69
CA ASP A 173 26.46 15.58 9.49
C ASP A 173 27.29 15.32 10.75
N LYS A 174 26.66 15.30 11.93
CA LYS A 174 27.34 15.05 13.20
C LYS A 174 27.01 13.68 13.77
N CYS A 175 28.04 13.02 14.30
CA CYS A 175 27.86 11.80 15.04
C CYS A 175 27.45 12.13 16.47
N LYS A 176 26.24 11.76 16.86
CA LYS A 176 25.71 12.01 18.20
C LYS A 176 25.16 10.73 18.80
N ALA A 177 25.11 10.71 20.12
CA ALA A 177 24.50 9.62 20.87
C ALA A 177 23.33 10.10 21.73
N ILE A 178 22.40 9.22 22.00
CA ILE A 178 21.26 9.42 22.90
C ILE A 178 21.28 8.28 23.91
N LEU A 179 21.19 8.60 25.19
CA LEU A 179 21.04 7.65 26.29
C LEU A 179 19.75 7.95 27.02
N GLU A 180 18.78 7.08 26.92
CA GLU A 180 17.58 7.11 27.77
C GLU A 180 17.81 6.15 28.94
N ILE A 181 17.64 6.65 30.17
CA ILE A 181 17.76 5.83 31.40
C ILE A 181 16.36 5.64 31.98
N GLY A 182 15.76 4.53 31.56
CA GLY A 182 14.43 4.10 32.01
C GLY A 182 14.48 3.33 33.33
N GLU A 183 13.32 2.88 33.81
CA GLU A 183 13.21 2.12 35.07
C GLU A 183 13.64 0.65 34.89
N THR A 184 13.30 0.01 33.76
CA THR A 184 13.57 -1.42 33.52
C THR A 184 14.75 -1.70 32.62
N SER A 185 15.11 -0.76 31.77
CA SER A 185 16.25 -0.82 30.85
C SER A 185 16.71 0.59 30.49
N SER A 186 17.94 0.73 30.08
CA SER A 186 18.40 1.93 29.39
C SER A 186 18.52 1.67 27.91
N ASN A 187 18.25 2.70 27.12
CA ASN A 187 18.31 2.63 25.66
C ASN A 187 19.43 3.54 25.15
N PHE A 188 20.36 2.98 24.39
CA PHE A 188 21.51 3.70 23.86
C PHE A 188 21.50 3.68 22.34
N ILE A 189 21.57 4.86 21.75
CA ILE A 189 21.46 5.07 20.31
C ILE A 189 22.64 5.92 19.85
N ILE A 190 23.35 5.50 18.82
CA ILE A 190 24.34 6.31 18.10
C ILE A 190 23.89 6.45 16.67
N TYR A 191 24.01 7.64 16.11
CA TYR A 191 23.72 7.85 14.69
C TYR A 191 24.74 8.77 14.03
N HIS A 192 24.90 8.58 12.75
CA HIS A 192 25.63 9.48 11.83
C HIS A 192 25.12 9.23 10.41
N GLN A 193 24.52 10.24 9.79
CA GLN A 193 23.90 10.10 8.46
C GLN A 193 22.91 8.93 8.43
N ASN A 194 23.13 7.96 7.53
CA ASN A 194 22.30 6.76 7.40
C ASN A 194 22.77 5.58 8.28
N LYS A 195 23.80 5.77 9.13
CA LYS A 195 24.27 4.73 10.06
C LYS A 195 23.65 4.93 11.43
N ILE A 196 23.14 3.84 11.99
CA ILE A 196 22.47 3.85 13.30
C ILE A 196 22.87 2.61 14.07
N LEU A 197 23.28 2.78 15.30
CA LEU A 197 23.41 1.72 16.30
C LEU A 197 22.39 1.92 17.39
N MET A 198 21.60 0.91 17.70
CA MET A 198 20.60 0.94 18.76
C MET A 198 20.78 -0.29 19.65
N ARG A 199 20.85 -0.08 20.94
CA ARG A 199 21.01 -1.14 21.96
C ARG A 199 20.19 -0.83 23.20
N SER A 200 19.57 -1.86 23.77
CA SER A 200 19.06 -1.82 25.11
C SER A 200 20.18 -2.30 26.06
N LEU A 201 20.44 -1.53 27.10
CA LEU A 201 21.45 -1.78 28.11
C LEU A 201 20.80 -2.37 29.37
N THR A 202 21.58 -3.09 30.16
CA THR A 202 21.04 -3.83 31.32
C THR A 202 20.88 -2.98 32.57
N VAL A 203 21.73 -1.96 32.74
CA VAL A 203 21.66 -1.04 33.87
C VAL A 203 20.50 -0.06 33.63
N SER A 204 19.68 0.13 34.67
CA SER A 204 18.47 0.92 34.62
C SER A 204 18.23 1.60 35.97
N GLY A 205 17.23 2.49 36.03
CA GLY A 205 16.82 3.12 37.30
C GLY A 205 16.46 2.09 38.36
N GLY A 206 15.73 1.05 38.00
CA GLY A 206 15.32 -0.01 38.90
C GLY A 206 16.49 -0.91 39.34
N THR A 207 17.47 -1.20 38.48
CA THR A 207 18.66 -1.96 38.90
C THR A 207 19.51 -1.15 39.89
N ILE A 208 19.58 0.18 39.73
CA ILE A 208 20.25 1.08 40.67
C ILE A 208 19.52 1.03 42.03
N THR A 209 18.18 1.14 42.02
CA THR A 209 17.37 1.07 43.26
C THR A 209 17.53 -0.28 43.96
N SER A 210 17.53 -1.39 43.18
CA SER A 210 17.77 -2.74 43.72
C SER A 210 19.15 -2.86 44.36
N SER A 211 20.18 -2.29 43.74
CA SER A 211 21.55 -2.28 44.30
C SER A 211 21.62 -1.53 45.64
N ILE A 212 20.86 -0.41 45.78
CA ILE A 212 20.75 0.31 47.07
C ILE A 212 20.00 -0.54 48.10
N THR A 213 18.89 -1.18 47.69
CA THR A 213 18.12 -2.09 48.55
C THR A 213 19.01 -3.21 49.09
N GLU A 214 19.81 -3.85 48.25
CA GLU A 214 20.72 -4.94 48.68
C GLU A 214 21.86 -4.46 49.55
N THR A 215 22.41 -3.28 49.30
CA THR A 215 23.58 -2.76 50.00
C THR A 215 23.22 -2.19 51.39
N GLU A 216 22.04 -1.56 51.48
CA GLU A 216 21.66 -0.82 52.67
C GLU A 216 20.52 -1.49 53.44
N GLY A 217 19.93 -2.56 52.92
CA GLY A 217 18.83 -3.28 53.60
C GLY A 217 17.51 -2.49 53.65
N LEU A 218 17.33 -1.52 52.72
CA LEU A 218 16.14 -0.67 52.66
C LEU A 218 15.01 -1.33 51.87
N SER A 219 13.78 -0.90 52.09
CA SER A 219 12.68 -1.21 51.16
C SER A 219 12.92 -0.54 49.82
N TYR A 220 12.27 -1.06 48.75
CA TYR A 220 12.41 -0.47 47.43
C TYR A 220 11.99 1.00 47.37
N GLU A 221 10.93 1.37 48.07
CA GLU A 221 10.48 2.76 48.16
C GLU A 221 11.47 3.69 48.85
N GLU A 222 12.05 3.23 49.98
CA GLU A 222 13.06 4.00 50.71
C GLU A 222 14.35 4.12 49.87
N ALA A 223 14.76 3.06 49.23
CA ALA A 223 15.91 3.06 48.31
C ALA A 223 15.71 4.00 47.14
N GLU A 224 14.50 4.00 46.53
CA GLU A 224 14.16 4.92 45.42
C GLU A 224 14.19 6.38 45.87
N LYS A 225 13.67 6.67 47.05
CA LYS A 225 13.69 7.99 47.64
C LYS A 225 15.11 8.48 47.90
N LYS A 226 15.92 7.63 48.51
CA LYS A 226 17.33 7.88 48.78
C LYS A 226 18.14 8.09 47.49
N LYS A 227 17.90 7.26 46.48
CA LYS A 227 18.48 7.41 45.15
C LYS A 227 18.24 8.81 44.57
N ILE A 228 17.01 9.30 44.65
CA ILE A 228 16.62 10.62 44.12
C ILE A 228 17.27 11.75 44.95
N GLU A 229 17.31 11.62 46.26
CA GLU A 229 17.84 12.64 47.16
C GLU A 229 19.36 12.76 47.07
N GLU A 230 20.08 11.66 47.09
CA GLU A 230 21.55 11.63 47.18
C GLU A 230 22.25 11.46 45.83
N GLY A 231 21.64 10.74 44.87
CA GLY A 231 22.18 10.56 43.53
C GLY A 231 23.57 9.91 43.52
N MET A 232 24.50 10.53 42.82
CA MET A 232 25.88 10.05 42.68
C MET A 232 26.72 10.15 43.96
N ASN A 233 26.18 10.66 45.07
CA ASN A 233 26.84 10.58 46.36
C ASN A 233 26.74 9.18 46.98
N LEU A 234 25.82 8.32 46.51
CA LEU A 234 25.68 6.96 46.97
C LEU A 234 26.67 6.02 46.26
N PRO A 235 27.49 5.24 46.98
CA PRO A 235 28.41 4.28 46.37
C PRO A 235 27.72 3.27 45.44
N ALA A 236 26.53 2.79 45.80
CA ALA A 236 25.73 1.89 44.98
C ALA A 236 25.31 2.52 43.63
N CYS A 237 24.96 3.82 43.64
CA CYS A 237 24.70 4.56 42.39
C CYS A 237 25.96 4.66 41.52
N VAL A 238 27.10 5.04 42.13
CA VAL A 238 28.37 5.15 41.41
C VAL A 238 28.74 3.83 40.74
N SER A 239 28.71 2.72 41.51
CA SER A 239 29.04 1.38 40.97
C SER A 239 28.12 0.96 39.83
N SER A 240 26.81 1.21 39.96
CA SER A 240 25.85 0.89 38.89
C SER A 240 26.08 1.75 37.65
N ILE A 241 26.37 3.05 37.82
CA ILE A 241 26.62 3.95 36.67
C ILE A 241 28.00 3.68 36.04
N GLU A 242 28.99 3.22 36.78
CA GLU A 242 30.25 2.73 36.18
C GLU A 242 30.02 1.50 35.30
N SER A 243 29.14 0.60 35.74
CA SER A 243 28.70 -0.53 34.91
C SER A 243 27.98 -0.06 33.63
N LEU A 244 27.05 0.92 33.76
CA LEU A 244 26.39 1.55 32.62
C LEU A 244 27.39 2.20 31.67
N ASN A 245 28.36 2.94 32.19
CA ASN A 245 29.40 3.57 31.38
C ASN A 245 30.23 2.52 30.64
N THR A 246 30.51 1.38 31.24
CA THR A 246 31.19 0.27 30.56
C THR A 246 30.36 -0.27 29.39
N GLU A 247 29.07 -0.45 29.55
CA GLU A 247 28.17 -0.86 28.45
C GLU A 247 28.10 0.20 27.34
N ILE A 248 28.13 1.49 27.69
CA ILE A 248 28.19 2.61 26.75
C ILE A 248 29.50 2.57 25.97
N GLN A 249 30.66 2.43 26.65
CA GLN A 249 31.96 2.36 25.99
C GLN A 249 32.05 1.15 25.06
N ASN A 250 31.61 -0.01 25.48
CA ASN A 250 31.54 -1.20 24.61
C ASN A 250 30.67 -0.96 23.37
N SER A 251 29.62 -0.16 23.48
CA SER A 251 28.76 0.20 22.35
C SER A 251 29.42 1.20 21.42
N ILE A 252 30.15 2.18 21.96
CA ILE A 252 30.95 3.14 21.21
C ILE A 252 32.10 2.45 20.49
N ASP A 253 32.79 1.52 21.15
CA ASP A 253 33.86 0.73 20.54
C ASP A 253 33.34 -0.14 19.39
N TYR A 254 32.19 -0.79 19.59
CA TYR A 254 31.53 -1.52 18.49
C TYR A 254 31.17 -0.59 17.32
N TRP A 255 30.64 0.60 17.60
CA TRP A 255 30.35 1.62 16.61
C TRP A 255 31.59 2.01 15.79
N ARG A 256 32.69 2.32 16.51
CA ARG A 256 33.95 2.78 15.88
C ARG A 256 34.65 1.66 15.11
N PHE A 257 34.88 0.52 15.75
CA PHE A 257 35.73 -0.53 15.21
C PHE A 257 35.00 -1.51 14.29
N THR A 258 33.76 -1.85 14.60
CA THR A 258 32.98 -2.81 13.81
C THR A 258 32.17 -2.13 12.72
N GLN A 259 31.44 -1.09 13.06
CA GLN A 259 30.63 -0.35 12.09
C GLN A 259 31.40 0.76 11.37
N LYS A 260 32.65 1.01 11.75
CA LYS A 260 33.49 2.06 11.17
C LYS A 260 32.78 3.43 11.20
N GLY A 261 32.11 3.71 12.31
CA GLY A 261 31.46 5.00 12.54
C GLY A 261 32.45 6.07 13.01
N PRO A 262 32.18 7.34 12.77
CA PRO A 262 32.99 8.44 13.28
C PRO A 262 32.87 8.57 14.81
N GLU A 263 33.74 9.39 15.38
CA GLU A 263 33.73 9.67 16.83
C GLU A 263 32.44 10.40 17.23
N VAL A 264 31.89 10.01 18.38
CA VAL A 264 30.69 10.64 18.96
C VAL A 264 31.04 12.01 19.51
N SER A 265 30.45 13.07 18.96
CA SER A 265 30.74 14.47 19.34
C SER A 265 29.94 14.95 20.55
N GLU A 266 28.69 14.48 20.69
CA GLU A 266 27.77 14.90 21.75
C GLU A 266 26.91 13.70 22.20
N LEU A 267 26.64 13.63 23.49
CA LEU A 267 25.73 12.67 24.11
C LEU A 267 24.55 13.41 24.71
N TYR A 268 23.35 13.01 24.35
CA TYR A 268 22.12 13.54 24.92
C TYR A 268 21.50 12.52 25.85
N ILE A 269 21.24 12.92 27.10
CA ILE A 269 20.63 12.05 28.11
C ILE A 269 19.18 12.41 28.33
N CYS A 270 18.34 11.38 28.51
CA CYS A 270 16.91 11.53 28.81
C CYS A 270 16.40 10.35 29.67
N GLY A 271 15.10 10.36 29.96
CA GLY A 271 14.51 9.42 30.90
C GLY A 271 14.60 9.90 32.37
N ARG A 272 13.71 9.39 33.19
CA ARG A 272 13.59 9.88 34.58
C ARG A 272 14.89 9.72 35.40
N SER A 273 15.56 8.58 35.25
CA SER A 273 16.78 8.31 35.99
C SER A 273 17.99 9.12 35.52
N SER A 274 17.90 9.77 34.35
CA SER A 274 18.94 10.71 33.90
C SER A 274 19.04 11.98 34.77
N LEU A 275 17.99 12.26 35.55
CA LEU A 275 17.94 13.42 36.45
C LEU A 275 18.60 13.17 37.81
N LEU A 276 19.22 12.00 38.02
CA LEU A 276 19.99 11.75 39.23
C LEU A 276 21.06 12.81 39.43
N LYS A 277 21.16 13.33 40.64
CA LYS A 277 22.12 14.39 40.99
C LYS A 277 23.55 13.95 40.70
N GLY A 278 24.28 14.75 39.93
CA GLY A 278 25.67 14.50 39.52
C GLY A 278 25.86 13.46 38.40
N LEU A 279 24.79 12.86 37.85
CA LEU A 279 24.89 11.86 36.84
C LEU A 279 25.44 12.41 35.51
N LYS A 280 24.93 13.54 35.07
CA LYS A 280 25.35 14.16 33.79
C LYS A 280 26.84 14.47 33.83
N GLU A 281 27.31 15.08 34.89
CA GLU A 281 28.70 15.42 35.08
C GLU A 281 29.58 14.19 35.15
N PHE A 282 29.13 13.15 35.85
CA PHE A 282 29.83 11.87 35.93
C PHE A 282 29.97 11.17 34.58
N ILE A 283 28.88 11.07 33.81
CA ILE A 283 28.91 10.47 32.47
C ILE A 283 29.82 11.29 31.56
N GLN A 284 29.74 12.61 31.59
CA GLN A 284 30.59 13.48 30.76
C GLN A 284 32.09 13.30 31.10
N GLU A 285 32.42 13.23 32.40
CA GLU A 285 33.80 13.00 32.84
C GLU A 285 34.35 11.63 32.39
N LYS A 286 33.56 10.58 32.63
CA LYS A 286 33.98 9.21 32.32
C LYS A 286 34.01 8.91 30.81
N SER A 287 33.02 9.39 30.04
CA SER A 287 32.97 9.18 28.61
C SER A 287 33.86 10.14 27.80
N ARG A 288 34.21 11.29 28.40
CA ARG A 288 34.89 12.43 27.73
C ARG A 288 34.08 13.00 26.57
N ILE A 289 32.77 12.73 26.50
CA ILE A 289 31.87 13.24 25.48
C ILE A 289 31.04 14.35 26.12
N LYS A 290 30.94 15.49 25.41
CA LYS A 290 30.04 16.57 25.85
C LYS A 290 28.63 16.04 26.03
N THR A 291 28.11 16.12 27.26
CA THR A 291 26.82 15.55 27.63
C THR A 291 25.82 16.63 27.98
N ASP A 292 24.62 16.56 27.43
CA ASP A 292 23.53 17.48 27.73
C ASP A 292 22.17 16.75 27.82
N TYR A 293 21.16 17.42 28.33
CA TYR A 293 19.80 16.85 28.40
C TYR A 293 19.09 16.97 27.05
N PHE A 294 18.37 15.94 26.69
CA PHE A 294 17.48 15.95 25.54
C PHE A 294 16.10 16.50 25.93
N SER A 295 15.62 17.50 25.20
CA SER A 295 14.30 18.12 25.36
C SER A 295 13.37 17.68 24.22
N PRO A 296 12.59 16.60 24.38
CA PRO A 296 11.71 16.05 23.34
C PRO A 296 10.58 16.98 22.89
N LEU A 297 10.13 17.88 23.76
CA LEU A 297 9.03 18.79 23.48
C LEU A 297 9.46 20.12 22.82
N SER A 298 10.76 20.29 22.51
CA SER A 298 11.32 21.56 21.99
C SER A 298 10.59 22.09 20.75
N GLU A 299 10.11 21.22 19.86
CA GLU A 299 9.38 21.55 18.64
C GLU A 299 7.86 21.30 18.75
N ILE A 300 7.35 21.02 19.96
CA ILE A 300 5.95 20.71 20.20
C ILE A 300 5.29 21.85 20.97
N GLU A 301 4.25 22.43 20.40
CA GLU A 301 3.45 23.43 21.10
C GLU A 301 2.55 22.77 22.14
N LEU A 302 2.56 23.30 23.36
CA LEU A 302 1.77 22.80 24.47
C LEU A 302 0.54 23.67 24.71
N ASN A 303 -0.58 23.02 25.03
CA ASN A 303 -1.74 23.71 25.53
C ASN A 303 -1.36 24.54 26.79
N SER A 304 -2.03 25.66 27.02
CA SER A 304 -1.74 26.58 28.13
C SER A 304 -1.73 25.90 29.49
N ASN A 305 -2.60 24.93 29.73
CA ASN A 305 -2.67 24.13 30.95
C ASN A 305 -1.59 23.04 31.05
N LEU A 306 -0.79 22.80 29.99
CA LEU A 306 0.25 21.77 29.93
C LEU A 306 1.67 22.34 30.02
N GLN A 307 1.85 23.63 30.27
CA GLN A 307 3.18 24.25 30.30
C GLN A 307 4.10 23.65 31.37
N HIS A 308 3.54 23.09 32.44
CA HIS A 308 4.28 22.37 33.48
C HIS A 308 5.03 21.14 32.99
N LEU A 309 4.67 20.61 31.77
CA LEU A 309 5.37 19.47 31.17
C LEU A 309 6.80 19.81 30.76
N LYS A 310 7.12 21.08 30.56
CA LYS A 310 8.49 21.51 30.27
C LYS A 310 9.47 21.17 31.40
N GLU A 311 8.98 21.06 32.63
CA GLU A 311 9.80 20.66 33.80
C GLU A 311 10.09 19.16 33.80
N LYS A 312 9.22 18.36 33.15
CA LYS A 312 9.34 16.90 33.02
C LYS A 312 9.74 16.46 31.62
N ASP A 313 10.13 17.39 30.77
CA ASP A 313 10.34 17.19 29.33
C ASP A 313 11.26 15.99 29.06
N VAL A 314 12.35 15.90 29.80
CA VAL A 314 13.36 14.82 29.68
C VAL A 314 12.77 13.39 29.78
N GLU A 315 11.64 13.24 30.47
CA GLU A 315 10.95 11.95 30.65
C GLU A 315 10.05 11.57 29.45
N LEU A 316 9.80 12.50 28.53
CA LEU A 316 8.73 12.38 27.54
C LEU A 316 9.23 11.92 26.15
N ALA A 317 10.50 11.52 26.04
CA ALA A 317 11.06 11.11 24.75
C ALA A 317 10.32 9.94 24.07
N PRO A 318 9.99 8.83 24.78
CA PRO A 318 9.20 7.75 24.17
C PRO A 318 7.80 8.22 23.75
N LEU A 319 7.07 8.93 24.62
CA LEU A 319 5.72 9.42 24.32
C LEU A 319 5.70 10.35 23.11
N THR A 320 6.68 11.25 23.00
CA THR A 320 6.83 12.17 21.89
C THR A 320 7.07 11.42 20.59
N GLY A 321 7.96 10.44 20.58
CA GLY A 321 8.24 9.62 19.40
C GLY A 321 7.03 8.80 18.96
N LEU A 322 6.27 8.24 19.88
CA LEU A 322 5.01 7.54 19.60
C LEU A 322 3.97 8.49 18.98
N ALA A 323 3.92 9.74 19.47
CA ALA A 323 3.05 10.75 18.90
C ALA A 323 3.41 11.08 17.46
N LEU A 324 4.71 11.29 17.18
CA LEU A 324 5.23 11.50 15.82
C LEU A 324 4.92 10.32 14.90
N ARG A 325 5.01 9.10 15.41
CA ARG A 325 4.63 7.88 14.69
C ARG A 325 3.16 7.90 14.29
N ASN A 326 2.29 8.23 15.23
CA ASN A 326 0.84 8.28 14.99
C ASN A 326 0.45 9.41 14.03
N LEU A 327 1.20 10.52 14.02
CA LEU A 327 1.03 11.64 13.10
C LEU A 327 1.62 11.39 11.72
N GLY A 328 2.40 10.32 11.53
CA GLY A 328 3.01 9.96 10.25
C GLY A 328 4.23 10.79 9.87
N VAL A 329 4.95 11.38 10.85
CA VAL A 329 6.18 12.18 10.65
C VAL A 329 7.44 11.51 11.22
N SER A 330 7.33 10.27 11.63
CA SER A 330 8.46 9.48 12.11
C SER A 330 9.38 9.05 10.95
N PHE A 331 10.67 8.95 11.23
CA PHE A 331 11.67 8.45 10.28
C PHE A 331 11.71 6.91 10.27
N ILE A 332 11.82 6.31 11.46
CA ILE A 332 11.70 4.85 11.59
C ILE A 332 10.23 4.52 11.74
N ASN A 333 9.76 3.68 10.81
CA ASN A 333 8.35 3.28 10.67
C ASN A 333 8.15 1.77 10.78
N ILE A 334 9.10 1.06 11.40
CA ILE A 334 8.98 -0.38 11.64
C ILE A 334 7.82 -0.62 12.61
N ASP A 335 6.91 -1.51 12.22
CA ASP A 335 5.77 -1.92 13.04
C ASP A 335 5.98 -3.36 13.51
N MET A 336 6.17 -3.54 14.82
CA MET A 336 6.38 -4.84 15.43
C MET A 336 5.09 -5.61 15.69
N LEU A 337 3.95 -5.08 15.24
CA LEU A 337 2.67 -5.79 15.34
C LEU A 337 2.71 -7.04 14.45
N PRO A 338 2.36 -8.23 14.99
CA PRO A 338 2.28 -9.45 14.21
C PRO A 338 1.35 -9.32 13.01
N GLU A 339 1.74 -9.88 11.87
CA GLU A 339 0.98 -9.75 10.63
C GLU A 339 -0.46 -10.26 10.74
N GLU A 340 -0.68 -11.28 11.57
CA GLU A 340 -2.01 -11.85 11.81
C GLU A 340 -2.94 -10.81 12.44
N ILE A 341 -2.46 -10.07 13.44
CA ILE A 341 -3.22 -9.01 14.12
C ILE A 341 -3.42 -7.82 13.18
N GLY A 342 -2.38 -7.45 12.42
CA GLY A 342 -2.45 -6.41 11.41
C GLY A 342 -3.52 -6.70 10.36
N ARG A 343 -3.54 -7.91 9.80
CA ARG A 343 -4.55 -8.35 8.81
C ARG A 343 -5.97 -8.35 9.36
N ILE A 344 -6.17 -8.85 10.58
CA ILE A 344 -7.49 -8.83 11.24
C ILE A 344 -7.98 -7.38 11.41
N ARG A 345 -7.08 -6.48 11.75
CA ARG A 345 -7.40 -5.06 11.92
C ARG A 345 -7.68 -4.37 10.60
N GLU A 346 -6.85 -4.55 9.58
CA GLU A 346 -7.10 -4.03 8.24
C GLU A 346 -8.46 -4.50 7.73
N PHE A 347 -8.79 -5.76 7.95
CA PHE A 347 -10.11 -6.29 7.63
C PHE A 347 -11.23 -5.59 8.42
N LYS A 348 -11.04 -5.36 9.73
CA LYS A 348 -12.01 -4.62 10.57
C LYS A 348 -12.17 -3.17 10.11
N LEU A 349 -11.10 -2.48 9.78
CA LEU A 349 -11.11 -1.10 9.30
C LEU A 349 -11.76 -0.99 7.91
N ASN A 350 -11.53 -1.98 7.05
CA ASN A 350 -12.08 -2.02 5.71
C ASN A 350 -13.53 -2.54 5.63
N ARG A 351 -14.07 -3.10 6.73
CA ARG A 351 -15.47 -3.58 6.79
C ARG A 351 -16.49 -2.58 6.22
N PRO A 352 -16.50 -1.29 6.59
CA PRO A 352 -17.48 -0.36 6.03
C PRO A 352 -17.36 -0.21 4.52
N TYR A 353 -16.13 -0.23 3.98
CA TYR A 353 -15.90 -0.17 2.53
C TYR A 353 -16.31 -1.48 1.84
N ILE A 354 -16.10 -2.63 2.49
CA ILE A 354 -16.57 -3.93 2.00
C ILE A 354 -18.10 -3.94 1.94
N TYR A 355 -18.78 -3.48 3.00
CA TYR A 355 -20.25 -3.38 2.99
C TYR A 355 -20.75 -2.39 1.93
N LEU A 356 -20.07 -1.24 1.78
CA LEU A 356 -20.40 -0.27 0.74
C LEU A 356 -20.24 -0.87 -0.66
N SER A 357 -19.17 -1.62 -0.90
CA SER A 357 -18.94 -2.28 -2.20
C SER A 357 -19.99 -3.37 -2.49
N ILE A 358 -20.41 -4.13 -1.47
CA ILE A 358 -21.49 -5.11 -1.60
C ILE A 358 -22.84 -4.42 -1.91
N ILE A 359 -23.13 -3.31 -1.22
CA ILE A 359 -24.33 -2.51 -1.49
C ILE A 359 -24.30 -1.96 -2.91
N MET A 360 -23.17 -1.37 -3.33
CA MET A 360 -23.00 -0.87 -4.70
C MET A 360 -23.13 -1.99 -5.74
N ALA A 361 -22.53 -3.14 -5.51
CA ALA A 361 -22.70 -4.31 -6.38
C ALA A 361 -24.16 -4.76 -6.47
N GLY A 362 -24.88 -4.72 -5.35
CA GLY A 362 -26.33 -4.98 -5.29
C GLY A 362 -27.14 -3.98 -6.11
N VAL A 363 -26.84 -2.67 -5.95
CA VAL A 363 -27.50 -1.61 -6.73
C VAL A 363 -27.23 -1.78 -8.23
N ILE A 364 -25.96 -2.02 -8.61
CA ILE A 364 -25.57 -2.25 -10.01
C ILE A 364 -26.28 -3.49 -10.58
N SER A 365 -26.48 -4.53 -9.78
CA SER A 365 -27.17 -5.76 -10.23
C SER A 365 -28.69 -5.58 -10.33
N ILE A 366 -29.29 -4.75 -9.48
CA ILE A 366 -30.74 -4.50 -9.46
C ILE A 366 -31.14 -3.50 -10.55
N THR A 367 -30.28 -2.51 -10.85
CA THR A 367 -30.59 -1.45 -11.83
C THR A 367 -30.99 -1.98 -13.20
N PRO A 368 -30.26 -2.97 -13.82
CA PRO A 368 -30.68 -3.56 -15.10
C PRO A 368 -32.04 -4.28 -15.02
N VAL A 369 -32.30 -4.94 -13.88
CA VAL A 369 -33.59 -5.65 -13.68
C VAL A 369 -34.73 -4.65 -13.62
N LEU A 370 -34.56 -3.54 -12.91
CA LEU A 370 -35.58 -2.48 -12.86
C LEU A 370 -35.78 -1.84 -14.24
N PHE A 371 -34.71 -1.60 -14.96
CA PHE A 371 -34.77 -1.05 -16.33
C PHE A 371 -35.51 -1.99 -17.27
N LEU A 372 -35.16 -3.28 -17.26
CA LEU A 372 -35.84 -4.31 -18.06
C LEU A 372 -37.32 -4.49 -17.68
N THR A 373 -37.69 -4.27 -16.42
CA THR A 373 -39.09 -4.34 -16.00
C THR A 373 -39.86 -3.10 -16.49
N GLN A 374 -39.24 -1.91 -16.46
CA GLN A 374 -39.86 -0.70 -17.05
C GLN A 374 -40.03 -0.83 -18.55
N ASP A 375 -39.04 -1.33 -19.27
CA ASP A 375 -39.12 -1.61 -20.70
C ASP A 375 -40.22 -2.62 -21.02
N ARG A 376 -40.38 -3.67 -20.21
CA ARG A 376 -41.51 -4.62 -20.38
C ARG A 376 -42.87 -3.98 -20.20
N VAL A 377 -43.01 -3.09 -19.22
CA VAL A 377 -44.28 -2.36 -19.01
C VAL A 377 -44.55 -1.43 -20.18
N MET A 378 -43.54 -0.72 -20.63
CA MET A 378 -43.65 0.17 -21.82
C MET A 378 -43.93 -0.61 -23.10
N LEU A 379 -43.24 -1.73 -23.32
CA LEU A 379 -43.54 -2.59 -24.48
C LEU A 379 -44.95 -3.17 -24.45
N ARG A 380 -45.45 -3.56 -23.27
CA ARG A 380 -46.83 -4.04 -23.13
C ARG A 380 -47.85 -2.94 -23.43
N SER A 381 -47.61 -1.70 -23.01
CA SER A 381 -48.50 -0.58 -23.36
C SER A 381 -48.52 -0.32 -24.87
N ILE A 382 -47.35 -0.34 -25.52
CA ILE A 382 -47.22 -0.20 -26.98
C ILE A 382 -47.89 -1.38 -27.70
N LEU A 383 -47.70 -2.61 -27.22
CA LEU A 383 -48.37 -3.78 -27.80
C LEU A 383 -49.89 -3.69 -27.70
N ASN A 384 -50.43 -3.24 -26.56
CA ASN A 384 -51.87 -3.00 -26.39
C ASN A 384 -52.39 -1.91 -27.33
N GLU A 385 -51.62 -0.85 -27.53
CA GLU A 385 -51.98 0.26 -28.45
C GLU A 385 -51.97 -0.20 -29.90
N ILE A 386 -50.94 -1.04 -30.27
CA ILE A 386 -50.87 -1.68 -31.59
C ILE A 386 -52.04 -2.65 -31.78
N GLU A 387 -52.39 -3.46 -30.77
CA GLU A 387 -53.49 -4.42 -30.85
C GLU A 387 -54.85 -3.71 -31.00
N ILE A 388 -55.06 -2.61 -30.29
CA ILE A 388 -56.24 -1.76 -30.48
C ILE A 388 -56.27 -1.16 -31.91
N SER A 389 -55.10 -0.70 -32.40
CA SER A 389 -54.97 -0.15 -33.75
C SER A 389 -55.19 -1.21 -34.82
N LEU A 390 -54.68 -2.44 -34.58
CA LEU A 390 -54.85 -3.58 -35.48
C LEU A 390 -56.32 -3.99 -35.60
N ASN A 391 -57.03 -4.01 -34.47
CA ASN A 391 -58.48 -4.32 -34.41
C ASN A 391 -59.28 -3.24 -35.16
N GLN A 392 -58.84 -1.95 -35.07
CA GLN A 392 -59.43 -0.89 -35.88
C GLN A 392 -59.12 -1.05 -37.38
N TYR A 393 -57.87 -1.46 -37.70
CA TYR A 393 -57.45 -1.72 -39.10
C TYR A 393 -58.20 -2.90 -39.72
N GLU A 394 -58.42 -3.98 -38.98
CA GLU A 394 -59.20 -5.14 -39.46
C GLU A 394 -60.61 -4.77 -39.81
N LYS A 395 -61.20 -3.81 -39.09
CA LYS A 395 -62.54 -3.26 -39.39
C LYS A 395 -62.57 -2.50 -40.73
N TYR A 396 -61.46 -1.90 -41.14
CA TYR A 396 -61.36 -1.15 -42.39
C TYR A 396 -60.71 -1.94 -43.55
N LYS A 397 -60.09 -3.12 -43.24
CA LYS A 397 -59.39 -3.97 -44.21
C LYS A 397 -60.20 -4.24 -45.47
N PRO A 398 -61.50 -4.60 -45.41
CA PRO A 398 -62.28 -4.89 -46.61
C PRO A 398 -62.48 -3.64 -47.49
N GLN A 399 -62.44 -2.46 -46.91
CA GLN A 399 -62.53 -1.21 -47.66
C GLN A 399 -61.21 -0.83 -48.32
N VAL A 400 -60.08 -1.10 -47.65
CA VAL A 400 -58.73 -0.88 -48.17
C VAL A 400 -58.42 -1.83 -49.30
N ASP A 401 -58.75 -3.15 -49.15
CA ASP A 401 -58.56 -4.16 -50.21
C ASP A 401 -59.31 -3.84 -51.50
N LYS A 402 -60.46 -3.19 -51.34
CA LYS A 402 -61.25 -2.74 -52.49
C LYS A 402 -60.56 -1.56 -53.19
N LEU A 403 -60.04 -0.60 -52.43
CA LEU A 403 -59.30 0.56 -52.95
C LEU A 403 -57.91 0.16 -53.53
N GLU A 404 -57.21 -0.82 -52.90
CA GLU A 404 -55.91 -1.30 -53.43
C GLU A 404 -56.06 -2.01 -54.78
N LYS A 405 -57.15 -2.75 -54.99
CA LYS A 405 -57.44 -3.32 -56.31
C LYS A 405 -57.61 -2.23 -57.36
N GLU A 406 -58.29 -1.13 -57.03
CA GLU A 406 -58.44 0.00 -57.95
C GLU A 406 -57.14 0.75 -58.19
N ILE A 407 -56.27 0.90 -57.17
CA ILE A 407 -54.94 1.53 -57.30
C ILE A 407 -53.97 0.64 -58.08
N LYS A 408 -54.01 -0.70 -57.91
CA LYS A 408 -53.15 -1.63 -58.62
C LYS A 408 -53.41 -1.62 -60.13
N ASP A 409 -54.62 -1.43 -60.47
CA ASP A 409 -54.99 -1.29 -61.90
C ASP A 409 -54.50 0.05 -62.49
N ILE A 410 -54.44 1.12 -61.71
CA ILE A 410 -53.92 2.42 -62.14
C ILE A 410 -52.38 2.45 -62.19
N LYS A 411 -51.71 1.82 -61.17
CA LYS A 411 -50.25 1.75 -61.10
C LYS A 411 -49.63 0.82 -62.15
N GLY A 412 -50.35 -0.19 -62.61
CA GLY A 412 -49.92 -1.06 -63.72
C GLY A 412 -49.63 -0.32 -64.99
N LYS A 413 -50.23 0.84 -65.20
CA LYS A 413 -50.05 1.70 -66.35
C LYS A 413 -48.94 2.76 -66.23
N ALA A 414 -48.50 3.09 -65.03
CA ALA A 414 -47.50 4.15 -64.77
C ALA A 414 -46.07 3.67 -64.49
N GLY A 415 -45.88 2.35 -64.23
CA GLY A 415 -44.65 1.84 -63.58
C GLY A 415 -43.45 1.58 -64.50
N THR A 416 -43.52 1.83 -65.80
CA THR A 416 -42.44 1.36 -66.71
C THR A 416 -41.37 2.42 -67.02
N ILE A 417 -41.49 3.63 -66.58
CA ILE A 417 -40.58 4.71 -67.08
C ILE A 417 -39.66 5.31 -65.99
N SER A 418 -39.93 5.20 -64.70
CA SER A 418 -39.15 5.92 -63.67
C SER A 418 -37.98 5.15 -63.01
N GLY A 419 -37.80 3.87 -63.27
CA GLY A 419 -36.90 2.99 -62.53
C GLY A 419 -35.42 3.02 -62.90
N LEU A 420 -35.00 3.64 -63.98
CA LEU A 420 -33.66 3.42 -64.56
C LEU A 420 -32.64 4.56 -64.41
N ILE A 421 -32.98 5.70 -63.87
CA ILE A 421 -32.07 6.88 -63.95
C ILE A 421 -31.32 7.18 -62.66
N ASN A 422 -31.81 6.80 -61.48
CA ASN A 422 -31.25 7.37 -60.22
C ASN A 422 -30.19 6.56 -59.47
N LYS A 423 -29.91 5.31 -59.80
CA LYS A 423 -28.93 4.52 -59.01
C LYS A 423 -27.47 4.59 -59.51
N LYS A 424 -27.23 4.90 -60.76
CA LYS A 424 -25.86 4.93 -61.31
C LYS A 424 -25.05 6.19 -60.95
N GLY A 425 -25.69 7.33 -60.79
CA GLY A 425 -24.99 8.60 -60.56
C GLY A 425 -24.37 8.72 -59.14
N ILE A 426 -25.01 8.17 -58.12
CA ILE A 426 -24.55 8.26 -56.72
C ILE A 426 -23.28 7.40 -56.51
N TRP A 427 -23.23 6.21 -57.12
CA TRP A 427 -22.08 5.33 -57.02
C TRP A 427 -20.82 5.89 -57.68
N LEU A 428 -20.96 6.54 -58.82
CA LEU A 428 -19.83 7.16 -59.54
C LEU A 428 -19.26 8.34 -58.72
N LYS A 429 -20.09 9.12 -58.08
CA LYS A 429 -19.66 10.21 -57.19
C LYS A 429 -18.89 9.68 -56.00
N ASN A 430 -19.40 8.66 -55.32
CA ASN A 430 -18.74 8.08 -54.14
C ASN A 430 -17.36 7.44 -54.50
N LEU A 431 -17.23 6.81 -55.68
CA LEU A 431 -15.96 6.28 -56.17
C LEU A 431 -14.93 7.39 -56.46
N ILE A 432 -15.36 8.50 -57.03
CA ILE A 432 -14.51 9.67 -57.26
C ILE A 432 -14.03 10.27 -55.95
N ASP A 433 -14.88 10.36 -54.95
CA ASP A 433 -14.54 10.93 -53.65
C ASP A 433 -13.60 10.00 -52.84
N ILE A 434 -13.72 8.68 -52.96
CA ILE A 434 -12.75 7.72 -52.43
C ILE A 434 -11.39 7.89 -53.14
N GLY A 435 -11.37 8.07 -54.43
CA GLY A 435 -10.14 8.32 -55.19
C GLY A 435 -9.39 9.59 -54.74
N LYS A 436 -10.11 10.64 -54.37
CA LYS A 436 -9.54 11.89 -53.85
C LYS A 436 -8.94 11.75 -52.45
N CYS A 437 -9.28 10.71 -51.69
CA CYS A 437 -8.72 10.45 -50.37
C CYS A 437 -7.31 9.87 -50.38
N LEU A 438 -6.79 9.43 -51.54
CA LEU A 438 -5.45 8.90 -51.69
C LEU A 438 -4.41 10.03 -51.53
N PRO A 439 -3.59 10.03 -50.49
CA PRO A 439 -2.70 11.17 -50.15
C PRO A 439 -1.47 11.28 -51.05
N SER A 440 -1.14 10.23 -51.79
CA SER A 440 0.00 10.21 -52.73
C SER A 440 -0.22 9.21 -53.88
N SER A 441 0.52 9.39 -54.97
CA SER A 441 0.56 8.46 -56.10
C SER A 441 1.18 7.09 -55.75
N LYS A 442 1.61 6.89 -54.53
CA LYS A 442 2.23 5.65 -54.04
C LYS A 442 1.27 4.74 -53.28
N ILE A 443 -0.01 5.11 -53.17
CA ILE A 443 -1.07 4.28 -52.61
C ILE A 443 -2.04 3.90 -53.72
N TYR A 444 -2.30 2.62 -53.87
CA TYR A 444 -3.21 2.08 -54.87
C TYR A 444 -4.30 1.25 -54.18
N LEU A 445 -5.53 1.49 -54.59
CA LEU A 445 -6.65 0.60 -54.26
C LEU A 445 -6.73 -0.48 -55.33
N THR A 446 -6.59 -1.73 -54.93
CA THR A 446 -6.66 -2.89 -55.82
C THR A 446 -8.09 -3.43 -55.98
N SER A 447 -8.91 -3.25 -54.97
CA SER A 447 -10.33 -3.60 -55.04
C SER A 447 -11.18 -2.86 -54.02
N PHE A 448 -12.44 -2.63 -54.37
CA PHE A 448 -13.47 -2.10 -53.47
C PHE A 448 -14.75 -2.91 -53.69
N LEU A 449 -15.01 -3.89 -52.84
CA LEU A 449 -16.07 -4.88 -53.01
C LEU A 449 -17.05 -4.86 -51.85
N PRO A 450 -18.34 -5.09 -52.06
CA PRO A 450 -19.31 -5.22 -51.00
C PRO A 450 -19.08 -6.50 -50.18
N GLY A 451 -19.23 -6.41 -48.86
CA GLY A 451 -19.07 -7.51 -47.88
C GLY A 451 -17.75 -7.47 -47.10
N ALA A 452 -17.70 -8.23 -46.01
CA ALA A 452 -16.48 -8.42 -45.23
C ALA A 452 -15.52 -9.35 -45.97
N ALA A 453 -14.21 -9.03 -45.96
CA ALA A 453 -13.20 -9.90 -46.55
C ALA A 453 -13.19 -11.28 -45.88
N PRO A 454 -13.07 -12.40 -46.62
CA PRO A 454 -12.78 -13.70 -46.03
C PRO A 454 -11.43 -13.62 -45.28
N GLU A 455 -11.37 -14.22 -44.09
CA GLU A 455 -10.14 -14.29 -43.27
C GLU A 455 -8.97 -14.82 -44.10
N ALA A 456 -7.80 -14.21 -43.95
CA ALA A 456 -6.57 -14.63 -44.58
C ALA A 456 -6.28 -16.09 -44.21
N LYS A 457 -6.18 -16.97 -45.19
CA LYS A 457 -5.78 -18.36 -44.99
C LYS A 457 -4.42 -18.38 -44.30
N GLN A 458 -4.36 -18.93 -43.08
CA GLN A 458 -3.11 -19.33 -42.46
C GLN A 458 -2.36 -20.26 -43.42
N ALA A 459 -1.11 -19.95 -43.69
CA ALA A 459 -0.22 -20.77 -44.48
C ALA A 459 -0.20 -22.20 -43.92
N GLN A 460 -0.59 -23.16 -44.74
CA GLN A 460 -0.50 -24.58 -44.43
C GLN A 460 0.97 -24.96 -44.24
N GLN A 461 1.31 -25.43 -43.06
CA GLN A 461 2.56 -26.17 -42.82
C GLN A 461 2.49 -27.51 -43.60
N PRO A 462 3.60 -27.95 -44.18
CA PRO A 462 3.63 -29.21 -44.93
C PRO A 462 3.40 -30.42 -43.99
N PRO A 463 2.80 -31.50 -44.47
CA PRO A 463 2.44 -32.67 -43.69
C PRO A 463 3.68 -33.41 -43.23
N GLN A 464 3.87 -33.56 -41.92
CA GLN A 464 4.83 -34.50 -41.33
C GLN A 464 4.28 -35.93 -41.45
N GLN A 465 5.14 -36.79 -41.97
CA GLN A 465 4.90 -38.19 -42.20
C GLN A 465 4.57 -38.96 -40.90
N ALA A 466 3.58 -39.81 -41.00
CA ALA A 466 3.21 -40.81 -40.02
C ALA A 466 4.25 -41.94 -39.94
N GLY A 467 4.53 -42.42 -38.74
CA GLY A 467 5.29 -43.64 -38.55
C GLY A 467 5.80 -43.83 -37.14
N GLY A 468 4.98 -44.35 -36.25
CA GLY A 468 5.40 -44.89 -34.95
C GLY A 468 4.44 -45.99 -34.47
N PRO A 469 4.93 -47.10 -33.91
CA PRO A 469 4.21 -48.32 -33.70
C PRO A 469 3.20 -48.28 -32.55
N PRO A 470 2.22 -49.20 -32.47
CA PRO A 470 1.10 -49.20 -31.53
C PRO A 470 1.52 -49.58 -30.09
N MET A 471 1.01 -48.84 -29.11
CA MET A 471 1.11 -49.17 -27.67
C MET A 471 0.08 -50.23 -27.27
N PRO A 472 0.41 -51.04 -26.26
CA PRO A 472 -0.45 -52.14 -25.79
C PRO A 472 -1.60 -51.61 -24.92
N PRO A 473 -2.67 -52.44 -24.67
CA PRO A 473 -3.91 -52.02 -24.02
C PRO A 473 -3.77 -51.86 -22.50
N GLU A 474 -4.34 -50.78 -22.01
CA GLU A 474 -4.44 -50.49 -20.56
C GLU A 474 -5.42 -51.43 -19.85
N GLY A 475 -4.99 -51.86 -18.67
CA GLY A 475 -5.82 -52.63 -17.72
C GLY A 475 -6.75 -51.74 -16.90
N PRO A 476 -7.75 -52.30 -16.18
CA PRO A 476 -8.83 -51.53 -15.58
C PRO A 476 -8.43 -50.77 -14.33
N MET A 477 -8.86 -49.49 -14.26
CA MET A 477 -8.72 -48.60 -13.10
C MET A 477 -9.65 -48.99 -11.95
N PRO A 478 -9.22 -48.77 -10.70
CA PRO A 478 -10.09 -48.93 -9.53
C PRO A 478 -11.02 -47.71 -9.35
N PRO A 479 -12.22 -47.91 -8.75
CA PRO A 479 -13.22 -46.86 -8.59
C PRO A 479 -12.90 -45.95 -7.40
N GLY A 480 -12.94 -44.61 -7.61
CA GLY A 480 -12.99 -43.67 -6.51
C GLY A 480 -12.03 -42.50 -6.54
N ALA A 481 -12.06 -41.69 -7.57
CA ALA A 481 -11.48 -40.32 -7.51
C ALA A 481 -12.49 -39.31 -8.06
N PRO A 482 -12.65 -38.14 -7.43
CA PRO A 482 -13.64 -37.14 -7.86
C PRO A 482 -13.22 -36.46 -9.15
N GLU A 483 -14.21 -36.32 -10.04
CA GLU A 483 -14.08 -35.62 -11.32
C GLU A 483 -13.62 -34.16 -11.14
N ASN A 484 -12.59 -33.84 -11.89
CA ASN A 484 -12.08 -32.49 -12.02
C ASN A 484 -12.95 -31.72 -13.05
N PRO A 485 -13.54 -30.58 -12.72
CA PRO A 485 -14.36 -29.84 -13.70
C PRO A 485 -13.47 -29.29 -14.79
N GLN A 486 -13.70 -29.78 -16.01
CA GLN A 486 -13.12 -29.26 -17.22
C GLN A 486 -13.42 -27.75 -17.36
N GLN A 487 -12.39 -26.96 -17.42
CA GLN A 487 -12.45 -25.57 -17.83
C GLN A 487 -12.95 -25.51 -19.28
N GLN A 488 -14.21 -25.16 -19.47
CA GLN A 488 -14.75 -24.75 -20.76
C GLN A 488 -14.13 -23.40 -21.11
N GLN A 489 -13.25 -23.37 -22.09
CA GLN A 489 -12.84 -22.15 -22.77
C GLN A 489 -14.07 -21.49 -23.39
N PRO A 490 -14.29 -20.19 -23.22
CA PRO A 490 -15.38 -19.48 -23.87
C PRO A 490 -15.16 -19.45 -25.38
N LYS A 491 -16.11 -20.01 -26.12
CA LYS A 491 -16.18 -19.85 -27.59
C LYS A 491 -16.19 -18.36 -27.94
N PRO A 492 -15.45 -17.93 -28.98
CA PRO A 492 -15.53 -16.56 -29.46
C PRO A 492 -16.98 -16.23 -29.85
N LYS A 493 -17.51 -15.14 -29.34
CA LYS A 493 -18.79 -14.59 -29.78
C LYS A 493 -18.67 -14.20 -31.24
N GLU A 494 -19.35 -14.91 -32.12
CA GLU A 494 -19.64 -14.43 -33.48
C GLU A 494 -20.42 -13.11 -33.37
N VAL A 495 -19.76 -12.04 -33.72
CA VAL A 495 -20.41 -10.75 -33.95
C VAL A 495 -21.10 -10.91 -35.29
N LYS A 496 -22.41 -11.20 -35.31
CA LYS A 496 -23.24 -11.05 -36.52
C LYS A 496 -23.23 -9.58 -36.92
N VAL A 497 -22.37 -9.23 -37.86
CA VAL A 497 -22.39 -7.94 -38.52
C VAL A 497 -23.56 -8.01 -39.52
N GLU A 498 -24.56 -7.14 -39.33
CA GLU A 498 -25.59 -6.93 -40.34
C GLU A 498 -24.91 -6.49 -41.63
N SER A 499 -24.99 -7.37 -42.67
CA SER A 499 -24.12 -7.35 -43.86
C SER A 499 -24.57 -6.39 -44.97
N GLN A 500 -25.36 -5.35 -44.70
CA GLN A 500 -25.95 -4.57 -45.82
C GLN A 500 -25.20 -3.28 -46.18
N ASN A 501 -24.26 -2.78 -45.37
CA ASN A 501 -23.55 -1.53 -45.67
C ASN A 501 -22.04 -1.58 -45.37
N VAL A 502 -21.39 -2.72 -45.53
CA VAL A 502 -19.95 -2.85 -45.30
C VAL A 502 -19.24 -3.19 -46.59
N TYR A 503 -18.17 -2.50 -46.89
CA TYR A 503 -17.33 -2.72 -48.08
C TYR A 503 -15.91 -3.05 -47.63
N THR A 504 -15.25 -3.92 -48.37
CA THR A 504 -13.83 -4.20 -48.22
C THR A 504 -13.03 -3.42 -49.24
N ALA A 505 -12.20 -2.49 -48.77
CA ALA A 505 -11.21 -1.78 -49.56
C ALA A 505 -9.85 -2.45 -49.38
N ARG A 506 -9.28 -3.00 -50.42
CA ARG A 506 -7.90 -3.55 -50.41
C ARG A 506 -7.00 -2.65 -51.24
N GLY A 507 -5.75 -2.54 -50.81
CA GLY A 507 -4.78 -1.74 -51.56
C GLY A 507 -3.37 -2.03 -51.12
N GLU A 508 -2.46 -1.35 -51.76
CA GLU A 508 -1.02 -1.45 -51.53
C GLU A 508 -0.43 -0.05 -51.40
N VAL A 509 0.56 0.10 -50.51
CA VAL A 509 1.38 1.32 -50.36
C VAL A 509 2.80 0.97 -50.74
N VAL A 510 3.36 1.62 -51.73
CA VAL A 510 4.75 1.40 -52.15
C VAL A 510 5.71 1.94 -51.09
N ILE A 511 6.64 1.11 -50.62
CA ILE A 511 7.62 1.46 -49.62
C ILE A 511 8.81 2.13 -50.29
N THR A 512 8.97 3.43 -50.05
CA THR A 512 10.23 4.16 -50.35
C THR A 512 11.05 4.39 -49.08
N ASP A 513 10.37 4.54 -47.98
CA ASP A 513 10.81 4.60 -46.58
C ASP A 513 9.64 4.14 -45.72
N ILE A 514 9.90 3.24 -44.80
CA ILE A 514 8.86 2.59 -43.97
C ILE A 514 8.03 3.62 -43.19
N LYS A 515 8.66 4.63 -42.64
CA LYS A 515 7.97 5.67 -41.85
C LYS A 515 7.00 6.46 -42.73
N THR A 516 7.48 6.91 -43.89
CA THR A 516 6.68 7.67 -44.87
C THR A 516 5.53 6.83 -45.44
N ALA A 517 5.74 5.54 -45.65
CA ALA A 517 4.70 4.64 -46.15
C ALA A 517 3.57 4.46 -45.11
N PHE A 518 3.92 4.27 -43.83
CA PHE A 518 2.93 4.21 -42.75
C PHE A 518 2.21 5.53 -42.51
N ASP A 519 2.88 6.66 -42.64
CA ASP A 519 2.27 7.99 -42.51
C ASP A 519 1.27 8.25 -43.62
N ASN A 520 1.60 7.86 -44.87
CA ASN A 520 0.69 7.92 -45.99
C ASN A 520 -0.54 7.03 -45.79
N PHE A 521 -0.35 5.81 -45.30
CA PHE A 521 -1.44 4.90 -44.97
C PHE A 521 -2.37 5.48 -43.93
N LYS A 522 -1.82 6.00 -42.82
CA LYS A 522 -2.61 6.67 -41.76
C LYS A 522 -3.40 7.86 -42.30
N MET A 523 -2.79 8.66 -43.16
CA MET A 523 -3.44 9.79 -43.79
C MET A 523 -4.58 9.37 -44.70
N PHE A 524 -4.41 8.30 -45.49
CA PHE A 524 -5.47 7.70 -46.29
C PHE A 524 -6.66 7.24 -45.43
N VAL A 525 -6.42 6.47 -44.37
CA VAL A 525 -7.47 6.01 -43.45
C VAL A 525 -8.20 7.18 -42.81
N LYS A 526 -7.47 8.23 -42.40
CA LYS A 526 -8.05 9.46 -41.83
C LYS A 526 -8.93 10.19 -42.86
N ASN A 527 -8.46 10.35 -44.10
CA ASN A 527 -9.21 11.03 -45.16
C ASN A 527 -10.47 10.24 -45.54
N LEU A 528 -10.34 8.90 -45.63
CA LEU A 528 -11.47 8.02 -45.94
C LEU A 528 -12.55 8.07 -44.84
N SER A 529 -12.14 8.11 -43.57
CA SER A 529 -13.08 8.24 -42.45
C SER A 529 -13.77 9.60 -42.35
N GLY A 530 -13.25 10.62 -43.02
CA GLY A 530 -13.83 11.96 -43.11
C GLY A 530 -14.89 12.14 -44.18
N LEU A 531 -15.13 11.16 -45.04
CA LEU A 531 -16.15 11.27 -46.10
C LEU A 531 -17.57 11.22 -45.51
N GLU A 532 -18.48 12.06 -46.03
CA GLU A 532 -19.85 12.21 -45.51
C GLU A 532 -20.67 10.91 -45.48
N PHE A 533 -20.41 10.03 -46.46
CA PHE A 533 -21.13 8.76 -46.59
C PHE A 533 -20.47 7.59 -45.84
N VAL A 534 -19.29 7.79 -45.26
CA VAL A 534 -18.59 6.78 -44.47
C VAL A 534 -18.99 6.94 -43.00
N LYS A 535 -19.37 5.82 -42.38
CA LYS A 535 -19.74 5.76 -40.94
C LYS A 535 -18.54 5.37 -40.09
N LYS A 536 -17.76 4.40 -40.54
CA LYS A 536 -16.60 3.86 -39.80
C LYS A 536 -15.64 3.18 -40.76
N VAL A 537 -14.34 3.26 -40.47
CA VAL A 537 -13.28 2.53 -41.18
C VAL A 537 -12.52 1.71 -40.13
N ASP A 538 -12.51 0.42 -40.28
CA ASP A 538 -11.73 -0.53 -39.47
C ASP A 538 -10.63 -1.15 -40.29
N ILE A 539 -9.44 -1.31 -39.70
CA ILE A 539 -8.32 -1.98 -40.39
C ILE A 539 -8.45 -3.48 -40.13
N ASN A 540 -8.70 -4.23 -41.21
CA ASN A 540 -8.83 -5.69 -41.15
C ASN A 540 -7.45 -6.36 -41.09
N TYR A 541 -6.54 -5.96 -41.96
CA TYR A 541 -5.12 -6.29 -41.86
C TYR A 541 -4.26 -5.20 -42.53
N CYS A 542 -2.99 -5.13 -42.10
CA CYS A 542 -1.99 -4.24 -42.67
C CYS A 542 -0.61 -4.90 -42.45
N GLU A 543 -0.02 -5.45 -43.49
CA GLU A 543 1.21 -6.22 -43.44
C GLU A 543 2.25 -5.69 -44.44
N VAL A 544 3.53 -5.81 -44.08
CA VAL A 544 4.64 -5.44 -44.95
C VAL A 544 5.05 -6.65 -45.77
N ASN A 545 4.83 -6.58 -47.11
CA ASN A 545 5.32 -7.56 -48.04
C ASN A 545 6.72 -7.15 -48.52
N GLN A 546 7.73 -7.78 -47.95
CA GLN A 546 9.15 -7.45 -48.23
C GLN A 546 9.57 -7.84 -49.64
N GLU A 547 8.99 -8.90 -50.26
CA GLU A 547 9.32 -9.34 -51.59
C GLU A 547 8.83 -8.35 -52.67
N ARG A 548 7.67 -7.75 -52.44
CA ARG A 548 7.08 -6.76 -53.36
C ARG A 548 7.37 -5.31 -52.99
N ASN A 549 8.04 -5.11 -51.87
CA ASN A 549 8.36 -3.81 -51.29
C ASN A 549 7.12 -2.88 -51.14
N VAL A 550 6.04 -3.45 -50.64
CA VAL A 550 4.76 -2.76 -50.42
C VAL A 550 4.19 -3.10 -49.06
N ILE A 551 3.36 -2.20 -48.54
CA ILE A 551 2.47 -2.49 -47.39
C ILE A 551 1.11 -2.88 -47.99
N GLU A 552 0.69 -4.12 -47.82
CA GLU A 552 -0.64 -4.60 -48.21
C GLU A 552 -1.64 -4.32 -47.09
N PHE A 553 -2.81 -3.81 -47.42
CA PHE A 553 -3.83 -3.53 -46.45
C PHE A 553 -5.23 -3.93 -46.92
N ALA A 554 -6.10 -4.23 -45.97
CA ALA A 554 -7.53 -4.31 -46.17
C ALA A 554 -8.27 -3.54 -45.06
N LEU A 555 -9.19 -2.70 -45.47
CA LEU A 555 -10.03 -1.89 -44.63
C LEU A 555 -11.48 -2.35 -44.77
N LEU A 556 -12.19 -2.39 -43.66
CA LEU A 556 -13.64 -2.54 -43.63
C LEU A 556 -14.28 -1.15 -43.50
N VAL A 557 -14.93 -0.73 -44.56
CA VAL A 557 -15.58 0.57 -44.67
C VAL A 557 -17.08 0.39 -44.48
N SER A 558 -17.58 0.83 -43.33
CA SER A 558 -19.02 0.89 -43.07
C SER A 558 -19.59 2.19 -43.60
N VAL A 559 -20.62 2.08 -44.41
CA VAL A 559 -21.31 3.22 -45.07
C VAL A 559 -22.59 3.53 -44.29
N LYS A 560 -22.99 4.81 -44.24
CA LYS A 560 -24.20 5.27 -43.55
C LYS A 560 -25.47 4.76 -44.19
#